data_f855dcdc21d1107c6f77f8ded65e5301
#
_entry.id   f855dcdc21d1107c6f77f8ded65e5301
#
_cell.length_a   1.000
_cell.length_b   1.000
_cell.length_c   1.000
_cell.angle_alpha   90.00
_cell.angle_beta   90.00
_cell.angle_gamma   90.00
#
_symmetry.space_group_name_H-M   'P 1'
#
loop_
_entity.id
_entity.type
_entity.pdbx_description
1 polymer ?
#
loop_
_entity_poly.entity_id
_entity_poly.type
_entity_poly.pdbx_seq_one_letter_code
_entity_poly.pdbx_strand_id
1 'polypeptide(L)'
;MEVSRRSVLIAAWLLSMTVPTAAQSPLFYPNQTSGPATTSTPGEPPQRQVSWKLLPSNVLHDQKQVWLFPASLAHGRHWAPTAGLVFATAGLVALDPHTAPYFRQTQTFNQFNRVLSFNNTLALMAAAPITAYAVGRVRHDSYSQQTAELAAEAVLSAEIPALVTRDVARRLSPGDIPPNGNFSATWFRSQKGPFYLGPGGFPSGHTVAAFSIATVFAERYRRRRWVPWTAYGLAGLVGFSRVTLQAHFPSDVFVGAVLGYTVTHYIVLRR
;
A
#
# COMPACT_ATOMS: atom_id res chain seq x y z
N MET A 1 17.55 10.44 -20.14
CA MET A 1 16.53 10.29 -19.10
C MET A 1 16.59 11.54 -18.23
N GLU A 2 15.82 12.58 -18.58
CA GLU A 2 15.77 13.82 -17.80
C GLU A 2 14.74 13.65 -16.69
N VAL A 3 15.22 13.51 -15.47
CA VAL A 3 14.36 13.59 -14.27
C VAL A 3 13.89 15.05 -14.20
N SER A 4 12.60 15.29 -14.44
CA SER A 4 12.03 16.63 -14.46
C SER A 4 12.35 17.35 -13.14
N ARG A 5 12.86 18.59 -13.21
CA ARG A 5 13.13 19.46 -12.04
C ARG A 5 11.93 19.56 -11.08
N ARG A 6 10.71 19.38 -11.58
CA ARG A 6 9.47 19.38 -10.78
C ARG A 6 9.31 18.14 -9.92
N SER A 7 9.77 16.96 -10.39
CA SER A 7 9.76 15.72 -9.58
C SER A 7 10.73 15.83 -8.41
N VAL A 8 11.86 16.51 -8.59
CA VAL A 8 12.84 16.79 -7.53
C VAL A 8 12.27 17.78 -6.50
N LEU A 9 11.49 18.78 -6.91
CA LEU A 9 10.86 19.74 -6.01
C LEU A 9 9.77 19.10 -5.14
N ILE A 10 8.98 18.17 -5.68
CA ILE A 10 7.96 17.44 -4.93
C ILE A 10 8.66 16.51 -3.91
N ALA A 11 9.74 15.83 -4.30
CA ALA A 11 10.53 15.02 -3.40
C ALA A 11 11.22 15.88 -2.31
N ALA A 12 11.72 17.06 -2.67
CA ALA A 12 12.31 18.01 -1.74
C ALA A 12 11.29 18.60 -0.75
N TRP A 13 10.05 18.85 -1.20
CA TRP A 13 8.96 19.31 -0.35
C TRP A 13 8.51 18.21 0.63
N LEU A 14 8.44 16.95 0.20
CA LEU A 14 8.20 15.79 1.05
C LEU A 14 9.35 15.57 2.04
N LEU A 15 10.60 15.82 1.63
CA LEU A 15 11.80 15.79 2.50
C LEU A 15 11.74 16.87 3.58
N SER A 16 11.26 18.08 3.27
CA SER A 16 11.13 19.16 4.27
C SER A 16 10.07 18.84 5.34
N MET A 17 9.09 18.03 5.03
CA MET A 17 8.06 17.59 5.98
C MET A 17 8.53 16.46 6.92
N THR A 18 9.60 15.75 6.58
CA THR A 18 10.15 14.68 7.44
C THR A 18 11.23 15.17 8.40
N VAL A 19 11.68 16.45 8.30
CA VAL A 19 12.68 17.03 9.20
C VAL A 19 11.97 17.62 10.43
N PRO A 20 11.99 16.97 11.59
CA PRO A 20 11.58 17.65 12.82
C PRO A 20 12.68 18.66 13.17
N THR A 21 12.35 19.94 13.14
CA THR A 21 13.12 20.94 13.88
C THR A 21 13.23 20.48 15.33
N ALA A 22 14.44 20.34 15.80
CA ALA A 22 14.76 19.93 17.15
C ALA A 22 14.22 20.96 18.16
N ALA A 23 13.09 20.70 18.74
CA ALA A 23 12.67 21.24 20.03
C ALA A 23 11.42 20.51 20.53
N GLN A 24 11.55 19.25 20.89
CA GLN A 24 10.69 18.61 21.88
C GLN A 24 11.50 17.51 22.55
N SER A 25 11.73 17.72 23.84
CA SER A 25 12.40 16.77 24.73
C SER A 25 11.85 15.36 24.55
N PRO A 26 12.68 14.34 24.41
CA PRO A 26 12.23 12.98 24.41
C PRO A 26 11.65 12.67 25.79
N LEU A 27 10.40 12.31 25.85
CA LEU A 27 9.93 11.49 26.95
C LEU A 27 10.79 10.23 26.94
N PHE A 28 11.55 10.08 27.98
CA PHE A 28 12.51 9.04 28.28
C PHE A 28 12.13 7.70 27.68
N TYR A 29 12.81 7.29 26.60
CA TYR A 29 13.13 5.91 26.36
C TYR A 29 14.57 5.71 26.84
N PRO A 30 14.82 4.82 27.78
CA PRO A 30 16.18 4.53 28.20
C PRO A 30 16.98 4.04 26.99
N ASN A 31 18.12 4.69 26.80
CA ASN A 31 19.13 4.34 25.83
C ASN A 31 19.52 2.87 25.99
N GLN A 32 19.06 1.99 25.12
CA GLN A 32 19.57 0.61 25.10
C GLN A 32 20.88 0.60 24.33
N THR A 33 21.95 0.85 25.07
CA THR A 33 23.29 0.38 24.73
C THR A 33 23.25 -1.12 24.58
N SER A 34 23.87 -1.64 23.53
CA SER A 34 24.12 -3.04 23.24
C SER A 34 24.75 -3.76 24.43
N GLY A 35 23.94 -4.36 25.28
CA GLY A 35 24.31 -5.25 26.34
C GLY A 35 23.59 -6.61 26.19
N PRO A 36 24.14 -7.71 26.75
CA PRO A 36 23.57 -9.04 26.57
C PRO A 36 22.19 -9.14 27.21
N ALA A 37 21.28 -9.85 26.51
CA ALA A 37 19.96 -10.33 26.91
C ALA A 37 19.34 -9.65 28.16
N THR A 38 18.57 -8.60 27.95
CA THR A 38 17.78 -8.00 29.03
C THR A 38 16.52 -8.82 29.27
N THR A 39 16.37 -9.27 30.50
CA THR A 39 15.14 -9.80 31.08
C THR A 39 13.97 -8.86 30.81
N SER A 40 13.00 -9.33 30.02
CA SER A 40 11.74 -8.64 29.79
C SER A 40 11.02 -8.41 31.12
N THR A 41 10.63 -7.18 31.38
CA THR A 41 9.73 -6.84 32.50
C THR A 41 8.43 -7.62 32.35
N PRO A 42 7.96 -8.35 33.38
CA PRO A 42 6.71 -9.10 33.28
C PRO A 42 5.55 -8.13 33.06
N GLY A 43 4.91 -8.17 31.88
CA GLY A 43 3.71 -7.39 31.55
C GLY A 43 3.80 -6.54 30.28
N GLU A 44 4.95 -6.34 29.67
CA GLU A 44 5.04 -5.67 28.38
C GLU A 44 4.86 -6.69 27.25
N PRO A 45 3.91 -6.49 26.33
CA PRO A 45 3.76 -7.40 25.21
C PRO A 45 5.08 -7.45 24.43
N PRO A 46 5.50 -8.63 23.94
CA PRO A 46 6.76 -8.78 23.24
C PRO A 46 6.78 -7.83 22.04
N GLN A 47 7.70 -6.87 22.07
CA GLN A 47 7.86 -5.93 20.96
C GLN A 47 8.30 -6.73 19.74
N ARG A 48 7.54 -6.61 18.64
CA ARG A 48 7.87 -7.25 17.38
C ARG A 48 9.28 -6.88 16.94
N GLN A 49 10.12 -7.88 16.75
CA GLN A 49 11.44 -7.67 16.19
C GLN A 49 11.33 -7.44 14.68
N VAL A 50 11.76 -6.27 14.25
CA VAL A 50 11.78 -5.85 12.84
C VAL A 50 13.22 -5.73 12.40
N SER A 51 13.57 -6.44 11.34
CA SER A 51 14.91 -6.40 10.74
C SER A 51 14.84 -6.99 9.33
N TRP A 52 15.69 -6.49 8.42
CA TRP A 52 15.83 -7.07 7.08
C TRP A 52 16.12 -8.58 7.09
N LYS A 53 16.83 -9.08 8.09
CA LYS A 53 17.12 -10.51 8.23
C LYS A 53 15.86 -11.34 8.57
N LEU A 54 14.93 -10.76 9.29
CA LEU A 54 13.68 -11.40 9.71
C LEU A 54 12.55 -11.20 8.71
N LEU A 55 12.72 -10.34 7.71
CA LEU A 55 11.70 -10.02 6.72
C LEU A 55 11.08 -11.27 6.07
N PRO A 56 11.85 -12.27 5.56
CA PRO A 56 11.26 -13.46 4.95
C PRO A 56 10.41 -14.27 5.93
N SER A 57 10.90 -14.48 7.15
CA SER A 57 10.16 -15.24 8.16
C SER A 57 8.90 -14.51 8.63
N ASN A 58 8.97 -13.19 8.73
CA ASN A 58 7.83 -12.35 9.09
C ASN A 58 6.75 -12.41 8.01
N VAL A 59 7.12 -12.23 6.74
CA VAL A 59 6.20 -12.33 5.60
C VAL A 59 5.55 -13.72 5.55
N LEU A 60 6.29 -14.81 5.72
CA LEU A 60 5.73 -16.16 5.75
C LEU A 60 4.70 -16.34 6.87
N HIS A 61 4.98 -15.79 8.06
CA HIS A 61 4.05 -15.84 9.17
C HIS A 61 2.79 -15.01 8.87
N ASP A 62 2.94 -13.82 8.30
CA ASP A 62 1.81 -12.97 7.89
C ASP A 62 0.94 -13.68 6.84
N GLN A 63 1.57 -14.37 5.85
CA GLN A 63 0.83 -15.17 4.87
C GLN A 63 -0.03 -16.24 5.53
N LYS A 64 0.48 -16.92 6.56
CA LYS A 64 -0.33 -17.90 7.30
C LYS A 64 -1.61 -17.26 7.85
N GLN A 65 -1.55 -16.06 8.41
CA GLN A 65 -2.73 -15.37 8.94
C GLN A 65 -3.68 -14.93 7.82
N VAL A 66 -3.15 -14.41 6.70
CA VAL A 66 -3.96 -14.02 5.53
C VAL A 66 -4.76 -15.20 5.01
N TRP A 67 -4.10 -16.35 4.77
CA TRP A 67 -4.73 -17.53 4.19
C TRP A 67 -5.63 -18.31 5.17
N LEU A 68 -5.49 -18.08 6.48
CA LEU A 68 -6.40 -18.62 7.49
C LEU A 68 -7.63 -17.73 7.74
N PHE A 69 -7.68 -16.52 7.17
CA PHE A 69 -8.82 -15.61 7.34
C PHE A 69 -10.17 -16.22 6.90
N PRO A 70 -10.29 -16.96 5.76
CA PRO A 70 -11.52 -17.63 5.38
C PRO A 70 -12.04 -18.62 6.44
N ALA A 71 -11.14 -19.29 7.15
CA ALA A 71 -11.54 -20.17 8.24
C ALA A 71 -12.16 -19.38 9.40
N SER A 72 -11.70 -18.17 9.70
CA SER A 72 -12.31 -17.31 10.71
C SER A 72 -13.75 -16.88 10.33
N LEU A 73 -14.01 -16.67 9.05
CA LEU A 73 -15.36 -16.40 8.54
C LEU A 73 -16.27 -17.63 8.72
N ALA A 74 -15.78 -18.84 8.42
CA ALA A 74 -16.53 -20.07 8.62
C ALA A 74 -16.94 -20.29 10.09
N HIS A 75 -16.17 -19.73 11.04
CA HIS A 75 -16.50 -19.72 12.48
C HIS A 75 -17.35 -18.52 12.91
N GLY A 76 -17.98 -17.81 11.98
CA GLY A 76 -18.90 -16.70 12.27
C GLY A 76 -18.24 -15.38 12.66
N ARG A 77 -16.91 -15.24 12.51
CA ARG A 77 -16.16 -14.02 12.86
C ARG A 77 -16.07 -13.08 11.65
N HIS A 78 -16.07 -11.77 11.91
CA HIS A 78 -15.86 -10.71 10.91
C HIS A 78 -16.88 -10.68 9.74
N TRP A 79 -18.07 -11.28 9.90
CA TRP A 79 -19.08 -11.34 8.84
C TRP A 79 -19.57 -9.97 8.37
N ALA A 80 -19.94 -9.08 9.30
CA ALA A 80 -20.51 -7.78 8.94
C ALA A 80 -19.54 -6.91 8.12
N PRO A 81 -18.27 -6.70 8.53
CA PRO A 81 -17.33 -5.93 7.71
C PRO A 81 -17.03 -6.63 6.36
N THR A 82 -16.98 -7.96 6.33
CA THR A 82 -16.74 -8.69 5.09
C THR A 82 -17.91 -8.55 4.13
N ALA A 83 -19.16 -8.70 4.62
CA ALA A 83 -20.37 -8.48 3.82
C ALA A 83 -20.41 -7.04 3.27
N GLY A 84 -20.13 -6.03 4.10
CA GLY A 84 -20.04 -4.63 3.67
C GLY A 84 -19.02 -4.44 2.54
N LEU A 85 -17.84 -5.06 2.67
CA LEU A 85 -16.80 -5.01 1.64
C LEU A 85 -17.27 -5.67 0.33
N VAL A 86 -17.90 -6.84 0.41
CA VAL A 86 -18.43 -7.57 -0.76
C VAL A 86 -19.51 -6.73 -1.46
N PHE A 87 -20.47 -6.17 -0.73
CA PHE A 87 -21.52 -5.31 -1.31
C PHE A 87 -20.94 -4.04 -1.95
N ALA A 88 -20.01 -3.36 -1.28
CA ALA A 88 -19.34 -2.19 -1.84
C ALA A 88 -18.56 -2.54 -3.12
N THR A 89 -17.83 -3.66 -3.11
CA THR A 89 -17.09 -4.13 -4.28
C THR A 89 -18.06 -4.47 -5.42
N ALA A 90 -19.13 -5.19 -5.15
CA ALA A 90 -20.13 -5.54 -6.17
C ALA A 90 -20.78 -4.29 -6.78
N GLY A 91 -21.13 -3.31 -5.95
CA GLY A 91 -21.65 -2.02 -6.41
C GLY A 91 -20.68 -1.28 -7.32
N LEU A 92 -19.40 -1.22 -6.95
CA LEU A 92 -18.36 -0.60 -7.77
C LEU A 92 -18.13 -1.37 -9.07
N VAL A 93 -18.11 -2.70 -9.04
CA VAL A 93 -18.00 -3.53 -10.26
C VAL A 93 -19.18 -3.27 -11.21
N ALA A 94 -20.40 -3.09 -10.69
CA ALA A 94 -21.55 -2.71 -11.50
C ALA A 94 -21.44 -1.30 -12.10
N LEU A 95 -20.73 -0.39 -11.43
CA LEU A 95 -20.47 0.99 -11.90
C LEU A 95 -19.29 1.09 -12.87
N ASP A 96 -18.35 0.15 -12.86
CA ASP A 96 -17.14 0.19 -13.69
C ASP A 96 -17.43 0.38 -15.20
N PRO A 97 -18.41 -0.31 -15.83
CA PRO A 97 -18.72 -0.10 -17.23
C PRO A 97 -19.26 1.31 -17.56
N HIS A 98 -19.81 1.99 -16.56
CA HIS A 98 -20.36 3.36 -16.73
C HIS A 98 -19.29 4.43 -16.55
N THR A 99 -18.30 4.17 -15.68
CA THR A 99 -17.23 5.13 -15.36
C THR A 99 -16.07 5.03 -16.33
N ALA A 100 -15.68 3.84 -16.79
CA ALA A 100 -14.53 3.64 -17.65
C ALA A 100 -14.58 4.40 -18.99
N PRO A 101 -15.71 4.50 -19.71
CA PRO A 101 -15.81 5.28 -20.94
C PRO A 101 -15.49 6.77 -20.75
N TYR A 102 -15.92 7.36 -19.61
CA TYR A 102 -15.61 8.74 -19.27
C TYR A 102 -14.10 8.98 -19.17
N PHE A 103 -13.39 8.15 -18.40
CA PHE A 103 -11.94 8.28 -18.24
C PHE A 103 -11.18 7.97 -19.53
N ARG A 104 -11.74 7.19 -20.44
CA ARG A 104 -11.15 6.91 -21.76
C ARG A 104 -11.23 8.14 -22.69
N GLN A 105 -12.31 8.91 -22.63
CA GLN A 105 -12.56 10.00 -23.54
C GLN A 105 -12.01 11.35 -23.05
N THR A 106 -11.91 11.53 -21.73
CA THR A 106 -11.46 12.79 -21.15
C THR A 106 -9.96 13.01 -21.25
N GLN A 107 -9.58 14.23 -21.56
CA GLN A 107 -8.20 14.71 -21.54
C GLN A 107 -7.87 15.55 -20.30
N THR A 108 -8.84 15.78 -19.45
CA THR A 108 -8.73 16.62 -18.25
C THR A 108 -7.57 16.21 -17.35
N PHE A 109 -7.26 14.92 -17.28
CA PHE A 109 -6.24 14.38 -16.39
C PHE A 109 -4.84 14.23 -17.02
N ASN A 110 -4.60 14.72 -18.24
CA ASN A 110 -3.33 14.51 -18.95
C ASN A 110 -2.11 15.02 -18.16
N GLN A 111 -2.20 16.19 -17.54
CA GLN A 111 -1.09 16.72 -16.73
C GLN A 111 -0.90 15.91 -15.44
N PHE A 112 -1.99 15.55 -14.76
CA PHE A 112 -1.98 14.69 -13.58
C PHE A 112 -1.37 13.31 -13.90
N ASN A 113 -1.77 12.71 -15.01
CA ASN A 113 -1.27 11.42 -15.49
C ASN A 113 0.22 11.47 -15.85
N ARG A 114 0.70 12.62 -16.37
CA ARG A 114 2.13 12.80 -16.63
C ARG A 114 2.97 12.80 -15.35
N VAL A 115 2.46 13.45 -14.30
CA VAL A 115 3.13 13.48 -12.99
C VAL A 115 3.08 12.11 -12.30
N LEU A 116 1.91 11.46 -12.30
CA LEU A 116 1.69 10.16 -11.67
C LEU A 116 1.71 9.00 -12.67
N SER A 117 2.61 9.07 -13.67
CA SER A 117 2.89 7.94 -14.58
C SER A 117 3.33 6.70 -13.78
N PHE A 118 3.38 5.53 -14.43
CA PHE A 118 3.75 4.28 -13.79
C PHE A 118 5.09 4.38 -13.02
N ASN A 119 6.15 4.81 -13.70
CA ASN A 119 7.49 4.90 -13.11
C ASN A 119 7.58 5.97 -12.02
N ASN A 120 6.96 7.13 -12.24
CA ASN A 120 6.95 8.21 -11.25
C ASN A 120 6.21 7.81 -9.97
N THR A 121 5.13 7.05 -10.11
CA THR A 121 4.36 6.56 -8.95
C THR A 121 5.16 5.56 -8.14
N LEU A 122 5.87 4.63 -8.78
CA LEU A 122 6.77 3.71 -8.09
C LEU A 122 7.87 4.46 -7.33
N ALA A 123 8.50 5.44 -7.98
CA ALA A 123 9.51 6.27 -7.33
C ALA A 123 8.94 7.05 -6.14
N LEU A 124 7.74 7.62 -6.28
CA LEU A 124 7.05 8.35 -5.21
C LEU A 124 6.74 7.45 -4.00
N MET A 125 6.21 6.25 -4.25
CA MET A 125 5.92 5.29 -3.19
C MET A 125 7.18 4.82 -2.47
N ALA A 126 8.27 4.57 -3.20
CA ALA A 126 9.54 4.16 -2.62
C ALA A 126 10.26 5.30 -1.86
N ALA A 127 10.02 6.55 -2.23
CA ALA A 127 10.72 7.71 -1.65
C ALA A 127 10.53 7.82 -0.13
N ALA A 128 9.31 7.64 0.39
CA ALA A 128 9.03 7.77 1.82
C ALA A 128 9.77 6.71 2.67
N PRO A 129 9.67 5.40 2.41
CA PRO A 129 10.41 4.41 3.18
C PRO A 129 11.94 4.50 2.98
N ILE A 130 12.43 4.78 1.77
CA ILE A 130 13.86 4.97 1.52
C ILE A 130 14.39 6.17 2.32
N THR A 131 13.68 7.29 2.29
CA THR A 131 14.08 8.48 3.06
C THR A 131 14.04 8.21 4.56
N ALA A 132 12.99 7.55 5.07
CA ALA A 132 12.90 7.19 6.48
C ALA A 132 14.08 6.31 6.91
N TYR A 133 14.45 5.32 6.08
CA TYR A 133 15.59 4.45 6.36
C TYR A 133 16.92 5.22 6.32
N ALA A 134 17.15 6.02 5.28
CA ALA A 134 18.38 6.79 5.12
C ALA A 134 18.57 7.80 6.26
N VAL A 135 17.52 8.57 6.59
CA VAL A 135 17.55 9.52 7.72
C VAL A 135 17.76 8.78 9.04
N GLY A 136 17.08 7.66 9.25
CA GLY A 136 17.24 6.82 10.42
C GLY A 136 18.68 6.29 10.57
N ARG A 137 19.34 5.92 9.46
CA ARG A 137 20.75 5.50 9.48
C ARG A 137 21.68 6.63 9.85
N VAL A 138 21.51 7.80 9.24
CA VAL A 138 22.37 8.98 9.49
C VAL A 138 22.21 9.51 10.93
N ARG A 139 20.98 9.49 11.45
CA ARG A 139 20.66 10.02 12.80
C ARG A 139 20.72 8.97 13.91
N HIS A 140 21.09 7.73 13.60
CA HIS A 140 21.04 6.60 14.53
C HIS A 140 19.63 6.40 15.15
N ASP A 141 18.57 6.78 14.43
CA ASP A 141 17.18 6.64 14.84
C ASP A 141 16.63 5.28 14.37
N SER A 142 16.60 4.32 15.31
CA SER A 142 16.07 2.98 15.05
C SER A 142 14.58 2.98 14.74
N TYR A 143 13.81 3.95 15.25
CA TYR A 143 12.37 4.05 14.99
C TYR A 143 12.07 4.32 13.51
N SER A 144 12.79 5.25 12.90
CA SER A 144 12.66 5.56 11.47
C SER A 144 13.14 4.40 10.60
N GLN A 145 14.24 3.71 10.97
CA GLN A 145 14.71 2.51 10.26
C GLN A 145 13.65 1.40 10.27
N GLN A 146 13.14 1.05 11.45
CA GLN A 146 12.08 0.05 11.61
C GLN A 146 10.79 0.44 10.86
N THR A 147 10.46 1.73 10.76
CA THR A 147 9.30 2.18 9.99
C THR A 147 9.46 1.81 8.51
N ALA A 148 10.64 2.00 7.95
CA ALA A 148 10.92 1.62 6.56
C ALA A 148 10.89 0.10 6.35
N GLU A 149 11.45 -0.67 7.29
CA GLU A 149 11.43 -2.14 7.26
C GLU A 149 9.99 -2.68 7.34
N LEU A 150 9.17 -2.13 8.24
CA LEU A 150 7.75 -2.45 8.33
C LEU A 150 6.98 -2.09 7.06
N ALA A 151 7.31 -0.96 6.41
CA ALA A 151 6.67 -0.59 5.15
C ALA A 151 7.00 -1.60 4.04
N ALA A 152 8.25 -2.06 3.95
CA ALA A 152 8.64 -3.10 3.01
C ALA A 152 7.93 -4.43 3.30
N GLU A 153 7.86 -4.85 4.57
CA GLU A 153 7.15 -6.05 5.00
C GLU A 153 5.66 -5.96 4.67
N ALA A 154 5.02 -4.83 4.97
CA ALA A 154 3.60 -4.61 4.70
C ALA A 154 3.26 -4.71 3.20
N VAL A 155 4.10 -4.11 2.35
CA VAL A 155 3.94 -4.22 0.89
C VAL A 155 4.04 -5.67 0.45
N LEU A 156 5.08 -6.40 0.87
CA LEU A 156 5.27 -7.80 0.49
C LEU A 156 4.13 -8.68 1.00
N SER A 157 3.71 -8.49 2.25
CA SER A 157 2.64 -9.29 2.86
C SER A 157 1.28 -9.06 2.20
N ALA A 158 1.01 -7.85 1.67
CA ALA A 158 -0.24 -7.53 0.98
C ALA A 158 -0.19 -7.84 -0.53
N GLU A 159 0.98 -7.73 -1.19
CA GLU A 159 1.11 -8.01 -2.62
C GLU A 159 1.00 -9.51 -2.95
N ILE A 160 1.45 -10.42 -2.08
CA ILE A 160 1.35 -11.86 -2.33
C ILE A 160 -0.12 -12.29 -2.54
N PRO A 161 -1.07 -12.03 -1.64
CA PRO A 161 -2.48 -12.36 -1.88
C PRO A 161 -3.08 -11.56 -3.05
N ALA A 162 -2.61 -10.32 -3.30
CA ALA A 162 -3.03 -9.55 -4.46
C ALA A 162 -2.61 -10.22 -5.78
N LEU A 163 -1.38 -10.73 -5.87
CA LEU A 163 -0.89 -11.47 -7.03
C LEU A 163 -1.71 -12.74 -7.29
N VAL A 164 -1.97 -13.53 -6.25
CA VAL A 164 -2.81 -14.74 -6.37
C VAL A 164 -4.23 -14.37 -6.83
N THR A 165 -4.81 -13.32 -6.25
CA THR A 165 -6.15 -12.86 -6.66
C THR A 165 -6.15 -12.39 -8.12
N ARG A 166 -5.09 -11.73 -8.58
CA ARG A 166 -4.93 -11.27 -9.96
C ARG A 166 -4.86 -12.43 -10.95
N ASP A 167 -4.12 -13.48 -10.59
CA ASP A 167 -4.02 -14.69 -11.40
C ASP A 167 -5.35 -15.44 -11.50
N VAL A 168 -6.14 -15.47 -10.43
CA VAL A 168 -7.47 -16.09 -10.42
C VAL A 168 -8.48 -15.24 -11.17
N ALA A 169 -8.54 -13.94 -10.89
CA ALA A 169 -9.54 -13.04 -11.46
C ALA A 169 -9.31 -12.81 -12.97
N ARG A 170 -8.08 -12.78 -13.43
CA ARG A 170 -7.67 -12.57 -14.85
C ARG A 170 -8.46 -11.47 -15.54
N ARG A 171 -8.73 -10.38 -14.81
CA ARG A 171 -9.50 -9.25 -15.29
C ARG A 171 -8.70 -8.43 -16.27
N LEU A 172 -9.31 -8.01 -17.39
CA LEU A 172 -8.71 -7.02 -18.30
C LEU A 172 -8.66 -5.65 -17.63
N SER A 173 -7.59 -4.91 -17.89
CA SER A 173 -7.53 -3.48 -17.55
C SER A 173 -8.40 -2.67 -18.52
N PRO A 174 -8.95 -1.51 -18.12
CA PRO A 174 -9.70 -0.65 -19.03
C PRO A 174 -8.93 -0.33 -20.33
N GLY A 175 -7.64 -0.07 -20.23
CA GLY A 175 -6.76 0.22 -21.37
C GLY A 175 -6.53 -0.96 -22.33
N ASP A 176 -6.69 -2.20 -21.86
CA ASP A 176 -6.54 -3.40 -22.69
C ASP A 176 -7.81 -3.71 -23.54
N ILE A 177 -8.92 -3.01 -23.28
CA ILE A 177 -10.18 -3.22 -23.99
C ILE A 177 -10.13 -2.46 -25.32
N PRO A 178 -10.46 -3.10 -26.47
CA PRO A 178 -10.52 -2.43 -27.76
C PRO A 178 -11.43 -1.20 -27.76
N PRO A 179 -11.24 -0.23 -28.67
CA PRO A 179 -12.06 1.01 -28.73
C PRO A 179 -13.56 0.75 -28.75
N ASN A 180 -14.01 -0.29 -29.44
CA ASN A 180 -15.42 -0.70 -29.54
C ASN A 180 -15.75 -1.86 -28.60
N GLY A 181 -14.89 -2.16 -27.62
CA GLY A 181 -15.04 -3.28 -26.71
C GLY A 181 -16.03 -3.01 -25.58
N ASN A 182 -16.57 -4.08 -25.00
CA ASN A 182 -17.51 -4.01 -23.90
C ASN A 182 -16.78 -4.01 -22.55
N PHE A 183 -17.00 -3.00 -21.72
CA PHE A 183 -16.43 -2.87 -20.38
C PHE A 183 -17.08 -3.82 -19.35
N SER A 184 -18.24 -4.43 -19.66
CA SER A 184 -18.90 -5.36 -18.74
C SER A 184 -18.27 -6.75 -18.75
N ALA A 185 -17.68 -7.20 -19.87
CA ALA A 185 -17.15 -8.53 -20.04
C ALA A 185 -15.62 -8.57 -19.86
N THR A 186 -15.14 -8.26 -18.66
CA THR A 186 -13.69 -8.10 -18.41
C THR A 186 -13.05 -9.24 -17.62
N TRP A 187 -13.83 -10.02 -16.91
CA TRP A 187 -13.38 -11.09 -16.02
C TRP A 187 -12.96 -12.35 -16.78
N PHE A 188 -11.90 -13.02 -16.28
CA PHE A 188 -11.35 -14.27 -16.83
C PHE A 188 -10.89 -14.17 -18.29
N ARG A 189 -10.60 -12.96 -18.77
CA ARG A 189 -10.27 -12.70 -20.18
C ARG A 189 -8.81 -12.40 -20.42
N SER A 190 -8.01 -12.04 -19.42
CA SER A 190 -6.59 -11.80 -19.58
C SER A 190 -5.87 -13.11 -19.93
N GLN A 191 -5.12 -13.09 -21.03
CA GLN A 191 -4.30 -14.24 -21.46
C GLN A 191 -2.88 -14.21 -20.89
N LYS A 192 -2.60 -13.24 -19.99
CA LYS A 192 -1.32 -13.13 -19.32
C LYS A 192 -1.11 -14.36 -18.44
N GLY A 193 0.07 -14.97 -18.51
CA GLY A 193 0.40 -16.19 -17.79
C GLY A 193 0.39 -16.05 -16.27
N PRO A 194 0.53 -17.16 -15.52
CA PRO A 194 0.54 -17.15 -14.07
C PRO A 194 1.70 -16.30 -13.53
N PHE A 195 1.46 -15.65 -12.39
CA PHE A 195 2.40 -14.74 -11.70
C PHE A 195 2.91 -13.58 -12.57
N TYR A 196 2.10 -13.14 -13.52
CA TYR A 196 2.44 -12.00 -14.36
C TYR A 196 2.48 -10.71 -13.55
N LEU A 197 3.68 -10.17 -13.35
CA LEU A 197 3.91 -8.92 -12.61
C LEU A 197 3.57 -7.65 -13.40
N GLY A 198 3.06 -7.78 -14.61
CA GLY A 198 2.71 -6.66 -15.48
C GLY A 198 1.33 -6.06 -15.18
N PRO A 199 0.90 -5.06 -15.95
CA PRO A 199 -0.41 -4.46 -15.82
C PRO A 199 -1.48 -5.52 -16.01
N GLY A 200 -2.28 -5.74 -15.01
CA GLY A 200 -3.38 -6.70 -14.96
C GLY A 200 -4.42 -6.20 -13.98
N GLY A 201 -5.69 -6.52 -14.26
CA GLY A 201 -6.84 -5.88 -13.71
C GLY A 201 -6.94 -5.90 -12.18
N PHE A 202 -7.44 -6.95 -11.58
CA PHE A 202 -7.95 -6.95 -10.23
C PHE A 202 -7.12 -7.81 -9.26
N PRO A 203 -6.74 -7.26 -8.09
CA PRO A 203 -6.82 -5.87 -7.65
C PRO A 203 -5.63 -5.02 -8.11
N SER A 204 -5.70 -3.69 -7.88
CA SER A 204 -4.64 -2.75 -8.22
C SER A 204 -3.43 -2.87 -7.29
N GLY A 205 -2.28 -3.39 -7.78
CA GLY A 205 -1.06 -3.54 -6.98
C GLY A 205 -0.47 -2.19 -6.54
N HIS A 206 -0.43 -1.17 -7.40
CA HIS A 206 0.00 0.16 -6.98
C HIS A 206 -0.81 0.69 -5.79
N THR A 207 -2.11 0.41 -5.78
CA THR A 207 -2.97 0.84 -4.69
C THR A 207 -2.74 0.00 -3.43
N VAL A 208 -2.54 -1.31 -3.58
CA VAL A 208 -2.13 -2.19 -2.47
C VAL A 208 -0.87 -1.65 -1.81
N ALA A 209 0.19 -1.42 -2.58
CA ALA A 209 1.47 -0.93 -2.07
C ALA A 209 1.35 0.46 -1.43
N ALA A 210 0.64 1.40 -2.10
CA ALA A 210 0.45 2.75 -1.60
C ALA A 210 -0.28 2.78 -0.24
N PHE A 211 -1.37 2.01 -0.11
CA PHE A 211 -2.13 1.94 1.14
C PHE A 211 -1.38 1.16 2.23
N SER A 212 -0.59 0.14 1.88
CA SER A 212 0.29 -0.54 2.83
C SER A 212 1.31 0.42 3.44
N ILE A 213 2.03 1.16 2.60
CA ILE A 213 3.00 2.18 3.07
C ILE A 213 2.30 3.25 3.89
N ALA A 214 1.19 3.81 3.38
CA ALA A 214 0.43 4.84 4.06
C ALA A 214 -0.02 4.41 5.45
N THR A 215 -0.49 3.16 5.59
CA THR A 215 -0.96 2.62 6.88
C THR A 215 0.19 2.51 7.88
N VAL A 216 1.38 2.04 7.46
CA VAL A 216 2.54 2.00 8.35
C VAL A 216 2.89 3.41 8.85
N PHE A 217 3.03 4.38 7.95
CA PHE A 217 3.37 5.75 8.35
C PHE A 217 2.27 6.40 9.20
N ALA A 218 1.00 6.23 8.83
CA ALA A 218 -0.14 6.77 9.57
C ALA A 218 -0.18 6.25 11.02
N GLU A 219 0.01 4.94 11.22
CA GLU A 219 -0.04 4.33 12.56
C GLU A 219 1.21 4.66 13.39
N ARG A 220 2.38 4.58 12.79
CA ARG A 220 3.62 4.86 13.51
C ARG A 220 3.76 6.33 13.91
N TYR A 221 3.28 7.26 13.07
CA TYR A 221 3.34 8.70 13.35
C TYR A 221 1.98 9.31 13.72
N ARG A 222 1.01 8.51 14.19
CA ARG A 222 -0.37 8.93 14.51
C ARG A 222 -0.48 10.11 15.49
N ARG A 223 0.52 10.31 16.35
CA ARG A 223 0.55 11.46 17.27
C ARG A 223 0.60 12.79 16.53
N ARG A 224 1.12 12.82 15.32
CA ARG A 224 1.12 13.98 14.42
C ARG A 224 -0.11 13.90 13.54
N ARG A 225 -1.19 14.58 13.92
CA ARG A 225 -2.51 14.47 13.28
C ARG A 225 -2.51 14.64 11.76
N TRP A 226 -1.59 15.42 11.20
CA TRP A 226 -1.50 15.63 9.76
C TRP A 226 -0.93 14.41 8.99
N VAL A 227 -0.11 13.57 9.62
CA VAL A 227 0.56 12.43 8.95
C VAL A 227 -0.44 11.41 8.40
N PRO A 228 -1.44 10.92 9.16
CA PRO A 228 -2.43 10.01 8.60
C PRO A 228 -3.19 10.61 7.41
N TRP A 229 -3.61 11.87 7.50
CA TRP A 229 -4.32 12.54 6.40
C TRP A 229 -3.45 12.65 5.14
N THR A 230 -2.20 13.06 5.29
CA THR A 230 -1.27 13.18 4.17
C THR A 230 -0.95 11.82 3.58
N ALA A 231 -0.66 10.81 4.41
CA ALA A 231 -0.33 9.46 3.96
C ALA A 231 -1.48 8.83 3.15
N TYR A 232 -2.69 8.83 3.70
CA TYR A 232 -3.84 8.29 2.98
C TYR A 232 -4.29 9.16 1.81
N GLY A 233 -4.14 10.49 1.90
CA GLY A 233 -4.38 11.40 0.78
C GLY A 233 -3.48 11.10 -0.42
N LEU A 234 -2.17 10.92 -0.18
CA LEU A 234 -1.22 10.53 -1.23
C LEU A 234 -1.52 9.14 -1.80
N ALA A 235 -1.85 8.16 -0.93
CA ALA A 235 -2.26 6.83 -1.39
C ALA A 235 -3.54 6.89 -2.24
N GLY A 236 -4.51 7.72 -1.87
CA GLY A 236 -5.71 7.99 -2.65
C GLY A 236 -5.41 8.60 -4.03
N LEU A 237 -4.47 9.57 -4.09
CA LEU A 237 -4.02 10.14 -5.37
C LEU A 237 -3.32 9.09 -6.26
N VAL A 238 -2.53 8.20 -5.67
CA VAL A 238 -1.95 7.05 -6.39
C VAL A 238 -3.07 6.17 -6.95
N GLY A 239 -4.05 5.77 -6.13
CA GLY A 239 -5.19 4.98 -6.57
C GLY A 239 -5.98 5.66 -7.69
N PHE A 240 -6.32 6.92 -7.52
CA PHE A 240 -7.03 7.72 -8.54
C PHE A 240 -6.26 7.80 -9.86
N SER A 241 -4.94 7.95 -9.79
CA SER A 241 -4.12 7.97 -11.00
C SER A 241 -4.20 6.66 -11.79
N ARG A 242 -4.45 5.52 -11.14
CA ARG A 242 -4.61 4.22 -11.85
C ARG A 242 -5.91 4.20 -12.66
N VAL A 243 -6.96 4.86 -12.17
CA VAL A 243 -8.23 4.99 -12.91
C VAL A 243 -8.08 5.94 -14.09
N THR A 244 -7.50 7.12 -13.87
CA THR A 244 -7.32 8.14 -14.93
C THR A 244 -6.33 7.69 -16.02
N LEU A 245 -5.37 6.83 -15.70
CA LEU A 245 -4.45 6.18 -16.65
C LEU A 245 -5.06 4.96 -17.33
N GLN A 246 -6.30 4.60 -17.00
CA GLN A 246 -6.99 3.39 -17.51
C GLN A 246 -6.23 2.07 -17.24
N ALA A 247 -5.37 2.07 -16.24
CA ALA A 247 -4.68 0.88 -15.79
C ALA A 247 -5.61 -0.04 -14.97
N HIS A 248 -6.56 0.55 -14.24
CA HIS A 248 -7.47 -0.15 -13.34
C HIS A 248 -8.85 0.48 -13.32
N PHE A 249 -9.87 -0.34 -13.03
CA PHE A 249 -11.22 0.13 -12.72
C PHE A 249 -11.28 0.69 -11.28
N PRO A 250 -12.29 1.55 -10.97
CA PRO A 250 -12.53 2.01 -9.59
C PRO A 250 -12.65 0.88 -8.57
N SER A 251 -13.31 -0.23 -8.93
CA SER A 251 -13.41 -1.40 -8.05
C SER A 251 -12.06 -2.07 -7.77
N ASP A 252 -11.15 -2.13 -8.75
CA ASP A 252 -9.79 -2.69 -8.58
C ASP A 252 -8.98 -1.86 -7.58
N VAL A 253 -9.12 -0.53 -7.67
CA VAL A 253 -8.49 0.45 -6.78
C VAL A 253 -9.05 0.32 -5.36
N PHE A 254 -10.36 0.25 -5.21
CA PHE A 254 -11.02 0.10 -3.92
C PHE A 254 -10.57 -1.17 -3.20
N VAL A 255 -10.61 -2.32 -3.87
CA VAL A 255 -10.17 -3.60 -3.27
C VAL A 255 -8.67 -3.58 -2.96
N GLY A 256 -7.86 -2.97 -3.83
CA GLY A 256 -6.44 -2.78 -3.57
C GLY A 256 -6.18 -1.95 -2.31
N ALA A 257 -6.92 -0.85 -2.13
CA ALA A 257 -6.82 0.00 -0.94
C ALA A 257 -7.21 -0.75 0.34
N VAL A 258 -8.33 -1.48 0.30
CA VAL A 258 -8.80 -2.27 1.45
C VAL A 258 -7.81 -3.38 1.79
N LEU A 259 -7.28 -4.10 0.80
CA LEU A 259 -6.31 -5.17 1.01
C LEU A 259 -5.03 -4.62 1.63
N GLY A 260 -4.45 -3.55 1.06
CA GLY A 260 -3.25 -2.91 1.59
C GLY A 260 -3.44 -2.42 3.02
N TYR A 261 -4.57 -1.76 3.31
CA TYR A 261 -4.90 -1.30 4.66
C TYR A 261 -5.09 -2.47 5.64
N THR A 262 -5.93 -3.44 5.31
CA THR A 262 -6.32 -4.50 6.26
C THR A 262 -5.17 -5.44 6.59
N VAL A 263 -4.39 -5.87 5.61
CA VAL A 263 -3.21 -6.71 5.86
C VAL A 263 -2.20 -5.95 6.72
N THR A 264 -1.92 -4.70 6.39
CA THR A 264 -0.97 -3.88 7.16
C THR A 264 -1.46 -3.64 8.58
N HIS A 265 -2.69 -3.15 8.75
CA HIS A 265 -3.21 -2.75 10.05
C HIS A 265 -3.44 -3.93 10.98
N TYR A 266 -4.08 -5.02 10.50
CA TYR A 266 -4.52 -6.13 11.35
C TYR A 266 -3.51 -7.28 11.44
N ILE A 267 -2.61 -7.42 10.49
CA ILE A 267 -1.66 -8.53 10.46
C ILE A 267 -0.24 -8.02 10.76
N VAL A 268 0.25 -7.05 9.98
CA VAL A 268 1.63 -6.59 10.13
C VAL A 268 1.83 -5.76 11.39
N LEU A 269 0.96 -4.81 11.71
CA LEU A 269 1.17 -3.87 12.83
C LEU A 269 0.59 -4.30 14.17
N ARG A 270 -0.32 -5.28 14.21
CA ARG A 270 -0.95 -5.77 15.47
C ARG A 270 -0.37 -7.08 15.99
N ARG A 271 0.68 -7.56 15.38
CA ARG A 271 1.38 -8.78 15.77
C ARG A 271 2.30 -8.57 16.98
#